data_1de739d9fd03af434e0bd7b88dfba982
#
_entry.id   1de739d9fd03af434e0bd7b88dfba982
#
_cell.length_a   1.000
_cell.length_b   1.000
_cell.length_c   1.000
_cell.angle_alpha   90.00
_cell.angle_beta   90.00
_cell.angle_gamma   90.00
#
_symmetry.space_group_name_H-M   'P 1'
#
loop_
_entity.id
_entity.type
_entity.pdbx_description
1 polymer ?
#
loop_
_entity_poly.entity_id
_entity_poly.type
_entity_poly.pdbx_seq_one_letter_code
_entity_poly.pdbx_strand_id
1 'polypeptide(L)'
;MSTTPANREMAPEPPQDVELYTSPWVSGTRAAAYFGPISSELFLEDSLVEDRSEAWAKAERELLESLRDKARALGANAVVGLEVTLDPFARKEETDATGLRLHAVGTAAKLEPLF
;
A
#
# COMPACT_ATOMS: atom_id res chain seq x y z
N MET A 1 -9.65 26.38 24.26
CA MET A 1 -9.39 26.02 24.36
C MET A 1 -9.06 25.54 24.05
N SER A 2 -9.28 25.37 24.02
CA SER A 2 -8.96 24.67 23.93
C SER A 2 -8.80 24.14 23.57
N THR A 3 -8.98 23.91 23.50
CA THR A 3 -8.78 23.29 23.36
C THR A 3 -8.53 22.70 22.97
N THR A 4 -8.76 22.50 23.01
CA THR A 4 -8.52 21.83 22.82
C THR A 4 -8.48 21.35 22.43
N PRO A 5 -8.63 21.24 22.60
CA PRO A 5 -8.57 20.51 22.25
C PRO A 5 -8.59 19.97 21.70
N ALA A 6 -8.90 19.96 21.75
CA ALA A 6 -8.76 19.37 21.45
C ALA A 6 -8.59 18.95 20.89
N ASN A 7 -8.89 19.03 20.91
CA ASN A 7 -8.59 18.52 20.62
C ASN A 7 -8.34 18.02 20.20
N ARG A 8 -8.60 18.10 20.26
CA ARG A 8 -8.37 17.62 20.07
C ARG A 8 -8.35 17.06 19.84
N GLU A 9 -8.62 17.16 20.06
CA GLU A 9 -8.61 16.65 20.02
C GLU A 9 -8.67 15.97 19.64
N MET A 10 -9.01 15.78 19.64
CA MET A 10 -9.02 15.20 19.51
C MET A 10 -9.29 14.44 18.94
N ALA A 11 -9.28 14.42 18.67
CA ALA A 11 -9.74 13.65 17.97
C ALA A 11 -9.17 12.49 17.83
N PRO A 12 -9.63 11.69 17.83
CA PRO A 12 -9.09 10.58 17.50
C PRO A 12 -8.82 10.57 16.33
N GLU A 13 -8.27 10.40 16.31
CA GLU A 13 -7.89 10.40 15.28
C GLU A 13 -8.39 9.73 14.39
N PRO A 14 -8.49 10.12 13.42
CA PRO A 14 -8.91 9.43 12.32
C PRO A 14 -8.10 8.26 12.19
N PRO A 15 -8.63 7.27 11.65
CA PRO A 15 -7.85 6.17 11.32
C PRO A 15 -6.71 6.72 10.63
N GLN A 16 -5.63 6.42 11.11
CA GLN A 16 -4.45 6.71 10.47
C GLN A 16 -4.50 6.09 9.15
N ASP A 17 -3.81 6.61 8.24
CA ASP A 17 -3.59 5.93 7.00
C ASP A 17 -2.98 4.59 7.27
N VAL A 18 -3.24 3.64 6.41
CA VAL A 18 -2.65 2.33 6.48
C VAL A 18 -1.15 2.47 6.30
N GLU A 19 -0.39 1.98 7.29
CA GLU A 19 1.06 2.00 7.22
C GLU A 19 1.55 0.77 6.48
N LEU A 20 2.58 0.94 5.67
CA LEU A 20 3.15 -0.16 4.88
C LEU A 20 4.50 -0.56 5.46
N TYR A 21 4.67 -1.84 5.74
CA TYR A 21 5.89 -2.36 6.32
C TYR A 21 6.40 -3.54 5.51
N THR A 22 7.70 -3.55 5.21
CA THR A 22 8.30 -4.70 4.53
C THR A 22 8.56 -5.84 5.50
N SER A 23 8.65 -5.54 6.79
CA SER A 23 8.84 -6.56 7.81
C SER A 23 7.52 -7.30 8.07
N PRO A 24 7.59 -8.59 8.42
CA PRO A 24 6.38 -9.33 8.77
C PRO A 24 5.81 -8.97 10.14
N TRP A 25 6.57 -8.26 10.96
CA TRP A 25 6.05 -7.74 12.23
C TRP A 25 6.65 -6.36 12.48
N VAL A 26 6.02 -5.61 13.37
CA VAL A 26 6.44 -4.26 13.69
C VAL A 26 6.74 -4.18 15.17
N SER A 27 7.95 -3.72 15.49
CA SER A 27 8.40 -3.62 16.87
C SER A 27 7.47 -2.72 17.68
N GLY A 28 7.16 -3.15 18.88
CA GLY A 28 6.29 -2.37 19.78
C GLY A 28 4.81 -2.55 19.53
N THR A 29 4.44 -3.43 18.60
CA THR A 29 3.04 -3.70 18.29
C THR A 29 2.75 -5.18 18.33
N ARG A 30 1.47 -5.50 18.31
CA ARG A 30 1.01 -6.86 18.08
C ARG A 30 -0.16 -6.79 17.11
N ALA A 31 -0.43 -7.88 16.43
CA ALA A 31 -1.56 -7.94 15.53
C ALA A 31 -2.80 -8.33 16.31
N ALA A 32 -3.79 -7.44 16.35
CA ALA A 32 -5.09 -7.76 16.91
C ALA A 32 -5.87 -8.65 15.95
N ALA A 33 -5.58 -8.53 14.66
CA ALA A 33 -6.23 -9.34 13.64
C ALA A 33 -5.38 -9.37 12.39
N TYR A 34 -5.43 -10.48 11.67
CA TYR A 34 -4.90 -10.59 10.32
C TYR A 34 -6.07 -10.83 9.39
N PHE A 35 -6.13 -10.06 8.32
CA PHE A 35 -7.24 -10.15 7.37
C PHE A 35 -6.89 -10.97 6.14
N GLY A 36 -5.62 -11.35 6.01
CA GLY A 36 -5.16 -12.18 4.92
C GLY A 36 -4.35 -11.41 3.89
N PRO A 37 -3.90 -12.12 2.85
CA PRO A 37 -3.08 -11.49 1.83
C PRO A 37 -3.90 -10.56 0.95
N ILE A 38 -3.28 -9.46 0.56
CA ILE A 38 -3.85 -8.54 -0.42
C ILE A 38 -2.78 -8.24 -1.45
N SER A 39 -3.21 -7.89 -2.65
CA SER A 39 -2.26 -7.58 -3.71
C SER A 39 -2.83 -6.50 -4.62
N SER A 40 -1.93 -5.86 -5.35
CA SER A 40 -2.30 -4.89 -6.34
C SER A 40 -1.32 -4.99 -7.50
N GLU A 41 -1.78 -4.69 -8.69
CA GLU A 41 -0.97 -4.82 -9.88
C GLU A 41 -1.23 -3.64 -10.80
N LEU A 42 -0.17 -3.22 -11.51
CA LEU A 42 -0.28 -2.11 -12.43
C LEU A 42 0.63 -2.36 -13.63
N PHE A 43 0.11 -2.13 -14.83
CA PHE A 43 0.88 -2.28 -16.06
C PHE A 43 1.07 -0.90 -16.68
N LEU A 44 2.32 -0.57 -17.00
CA LEU A 44 2.67 0.71 -17.61
C LEU A 44 3.20 0.43 -19.01
N GLU A 45 2.41 0.76 -20.02
CA GLU A 45 2.76 0.46 -21.39
C GLU A 45 3.88 1.35 -21.88
N ASP A 46 4.88 0.76 -22.54
CA ASP A 46 6.06 1.51 -22.99
C ASP A 46 5.73 2.70 -23.87
N SER A 47 4.75 2.54 -24.74
CA SER A 47 4.39 3.61 -25.69
C SER A 47 3.81 4.83 -25.02
N LEU A 48 3.42 4.73 -23.76
CA LEU A 48 2.80 5.83 -23.01
C LEU A 48 3.79 6.50 -22.06
N VAL A 49 5.06 6.09 -22.09
CA VAL A 49 6.05 6.59 -21.13
C VAL A 49 7.05 7.46 -21.84
N GLU A 50 7.11 8.75 -21.46
CA GLU A 50 8.11 9.66 -21.98
C GLU A 50 9.32 9.75 -21.07
N ASP A 51 9.06 9.87 -19.76
CA ASP A 51 10.11 9.90 -18.76
C ASP A 51 9.93 8.68 -17.86
N ARG A 52 10.85 7.72 -18.00
CA ARG A 52 10.70 6.44 -17.28
C ARG A 52 10.81 6.61 -15.78
N SER A 53 11.70 7.48 -15.31
CA SER A 53 11.88 7.67 -13.88
C SER A 53 10.64 8.24 -13.22
N GLU A 54 10.07 9.26 -13.85
CA GLU A 54 8.88 9.91 -13.33
C GLU A 54 7.67 8.99 -13.42
N ALA A 55 7.54 8.31 -14.56
CA ALA A 55 6.43 7.38 -14.75
C ALA A 55 6.48 6.23 -13.75
N TRP A 56 7.67 5.72 -13.48
CA TRP A 56 7.88 4.67 -12.50
C TRP A 56 7.46 5.14 -11.11
N ALA A 57 7.97 6.31 -10.69
CA ALA A 57 7.66 6.82 -9.35
C ALA A 57 6.15 7.02 -9.18
N LYS A 58 5.50 7.54 -10.21
CA LYS A 58 4.06 7.74 -10.17
C LYS A 58 3.32 6.41 -10.11
N ALA A 59 3.74 5.44 -10.92
CA ALA A 59 3.12 4.13 -10.95
C ALA A 59 3.26 3.43 -9.61
N GLU A 60 4.42 3.54 -8.98
CA GLU A 60 4.65 2.92 -7.68
C GLU A 60 3.72 3.53 -6.63
N ARG A 61 3.59 4.85 -6.63
CA ARG A 61 2.68 5.51 -5.69
C ARG A 61 1.24 5.05 -5.88
N GLU A 62 0.80 4.93 -7.13
CA GLU A 62 -0.55 4.48 -7.42
C GLU A 62 -0.77 3.04 -7.00
N LEU A 63 0.25 2.20 -7.24
CA LEU A 63 0.19 0.80 -6.84
C LEU A 63 0.03 0.65 -5.33
N LEU A 64 0.85 1.38 -4.58
CA LEU A 64 0.82 1.30 -3.12
C LEU A 64 -0.44 1.91 -2.55
N GLU A 65 -0.95 2.97 -3.17
CA GLU A 65 -2.20 3.56 -2.71
C GLU A 65 -3.38 2.62 -2.96
N SER A 66 -3.35 1.91 -4.09
CA SER A 66 -4.36 0.88 -4.36
C SER A 66 -4.33 -0.21 -3.29
N LEU A 67 -3.13 -0.60 -2.86
CA LEU A 67 -2.98 -1.61 -1.82
C LEU A 67 -3.52 -1.09 -0.48
N ARG A 68 -3.24 0.18 -0.16
CA ARG A 68 -3.79 0.80 1.05
C ARG A 68 -5.31 0.82 1.04
N ASP A 69 -5.90 1.13 -0.12
CA ASP A 69 -7.35 1.16 -0.24
C ASP A 69 -7.96 -0.21 0.05
N LYS A 70 -7.32 -1.26 -0.43
CA LYS A 70 -7.78 -2.62 -0.15
C LYS A 70 -7.71 -2.93 1.33
N ALA A 71 -6.63 -2.52 1.98
CA ALA A 71 -6.47 -2.73 3.41
C ALA A 71 -7.52 -1.93 4.20
N ARG A 72 -7.75 -0.68 3.81
CA ARG A 72 -8.77 0.15 4.47
C ARG A 72 -10.14 -0.50 4.40
N ALA A 73 -10.46 -1.05 3.25
CA ALA A 73 -11.77 -1.69 3.04
C ALA A 73 -11.96 -2.88 3.96
N LEU A 74 -10.88 -3.51 4.41
CA LEU A 74 -10.94 -4.63 5.34
C LEU A 74 -10.93 -4.20 6.80
N GLY A 75 -10.73 -2.92 7.06
CA GLY A 75 -10.60 -2.43 8.44
C GLY A 75 -9.19 -2.52 8.98
N ALA A 76 -8.21 -2.78 8.13
CA ALA A 76 -6.83 -2.88 8.52
C ALA A 76 -6.22 -1.50 8.70
N ASN A 77 -5.19 -1.41 9.54
CA ASN A 77 -4.40 -0.19 9.66
C ASN A 77 -2.96 -0.40 9.26
N ALA A 78 -2.64 -1.58 8.73
CA ALA A 78 -1.28 -1.88 8.32
C ALA A 78 -1.27 -2.95 7.24
N VAL A 79 -0.23 -2.92 6.43
CA VAL A 79 0.13 -4.02 5.54
C VAL A 79 1.53 -4.43 5.94
N VAL A 80 1.70 -5.67 6.33
CA VAL A 80 3.01 -6.18 6.75
C VAL A 80 3.53 -7.17 5.74
N GLY A 81 4.84 -7.38 5.74
CA GLY A 81 5.46 -8.30 4.80
C GLY A 81 5.32 -7.85 3.36
N LEU A 82 5.31 -6.54 3.14
CA LEU A 82 5.11 -5.98 1.81
C LEU A 82 6.28 -6.34 0.89
N GLU A 83 5.95 -6.84 -0.29
CA GLU A 83 6.91 -7.07 -1.35
C GLU A 83 6.39 -6.43 -2.62
N VAL A 84 7.29 -5.73 -3.31
CA VAL A 84 6.97 -5.15 -4.61
C VAL A 84 7.90 -5.79 -5.63
N THR A 85 7.30 -6.38 -6.67
CA THR A 85 8.08 -6.98 -7.73
C THR A 85 7.86 -6.23 -9.02
N LEU A 86 8.86 -6.30 -9.88
CA LEU A 86 8.90 -5.53 -11.10
C LEU A 86 9.25 -6.44 -12.25
N ASP A 87 8.46 -6.41 -13.30
CA ASP A 87 8.76 -7.10 -14.54
C ASP A 87 8.92 -6.04 -15.63
N PRO A 88 10.16 -5.68 -16.00
CA PRO A 88 10.38 -4.60 -16.97
C PRO A 88 10.10 -5.03 -18.42
N PHE A 89 9.87 -6.31 -18.65
CA PHE A 89 9.63 -6.84 -19.99
C PHE A 89 8.28 -7.53 -20.08
N ALA A 90 7.32 -7.05 -19.30
CA ALA A 90 6.00 -7.65 -19.26
C ALA A 90 5.26 -7.42 -20.58
N ARG A 91 4.35 -8.35 -20.89
CA ARG A 91 3.51 -8.25 -22.08
C ARG A 91 2.07 -8.38 -21.63
N LYS A 92 1.25 -7.50 -22.17
CA LYS A 92 -0.18 -7.55 -21.89
C LYS A 92 -0.83 -8.47 -22.92
N GLU A 93 -1.43 -9.56 -22.47
CA GLU A 93 -1.87 -10.62 -23.34
C GLU A 93 -2.91 -10.19 -24.37
N GLU A 94 -3.86 -9.36 -23.96
CA GLU A 94 -4.94 -8.96 -24.84
C GLU A 94 -4.48 -8.10 -26.01
N THR A 95 -3.42 -7.32 -25.82
CA THR A 95 -3.02 -6.32 -26.80
C THR A 95 -1.61 -6.55 -27.32
N ASP A 96 -0.89 -7.51 -26.76
CA ASP A 96 0.50 -7.75 -27.11
C ASP A 96 1.40 -6.56 -26.81
N ALA A 97 0.88 -5.57 -26.08
CA ALA A 97 1.67 -4.42 -25.70
C ALA A 97 2.74 -4.82 -24.70
N THR A 98 3.91 -4.23 -24.83
CA THR A 98 5.00 -4.45 -23.89
C THR A 98 5.12 -3.28 -22.94
N GLY A 99 5.64 -3.54 -21.75
CA GLY A 99 5.79 -2.48 -20.77
C GLY A 99 6.30 -3.02 -19.47
N LEU A 100 6.04 -2.23 -18.43
CA LEU A 100 6.49 -2.48 -17.09
C LEU A 100 5.30 -2.97 -16.27
N ARG A 101 5.44 -4.10 -15.61
CA ARG A 101 4.41 -4.58 -14.69
C ARG A 101 4.93 -4.49 -13.26
N LEU A 102 4.16 -3.82 -12.41
CA LEU A 102 4.45 -3.72 -10.99
C LEU A 102 3.42 -4.55 -10.24
N HIS A 103 3.88 -5.27 -9.24
CA HIS A 103 3.01 -6.11 -8.43
C HIS A 103 3.41 -5.97 -6.98
N ALA A 104 2.44 -5.65 -6.13
CA ALA A 104 2.67 -5.52 -4.69
C ALA A 104 1.79 -6.52 -3.97
N VAL A 105 2.35 -7.16 -2.95
CA VAL A 105 1.61 -8.11 -2.13
C VAL A 105 2.04 -7.93 -0.69
N GLY A 106 1.11 -8.14 0.21
CA GLY A 106 1.38 -8.08 1.64
C GLY A 106 0.20 -8.65 2.41
N THR A 107 0.28 -8.61 3.72
CA THR A 107 -0.77 -9.10 4.58
C THR A 107 -1.42 -7.93 5.30
N ALA A 108 -2.72 -7.78 5.11
CA ALA A 108 -3.48 -6.73 5.80
C ALA A 108 -3.66 -7.14 7.25
N ALA A 109 -3.42 -6.21 8.16
CA ALA A 109 -3.46 -6.50 9.59
C ALA A 109 -3.97 -5.29 10.36
N LYS A 110 -4.53 -5.58 11.52
CA LYS A 110 -4.85 -4.55 12.51
C LYS A 110 -3.80 -4.64 13.60
N LEU A 111 -2.95 -3.63 13.68
CA LEU A 111 -1.90 -3.59 14.69
C LEU A 111 -2.34 -2.70 15.83
N GLU A 112 -1.93 -3.06 17.05
CA GLU A 112 -2.16 -2.23 18.21
C GLU A 112 -0.91 -2.21 19.06
N PRO A 113 -0.73 -1.16 19.89
CA PRO A 113 0.47 -1.08 20.73
C PRO A 113 0.50 -2.24 21.73
N LEU A 114 1.72 -2.66 22.06
CA LEU A 114 1.90 -3.67 23.09
C LEU A 114 1.58 -3.12 24.47
N PHE A 115 1.71 -1.82 24.65
CA PHE A 115 1.51 -1.19 25.94
C PHE A 115 0.44 -0.13 25.90
#